data_b72e4a1758eccc72d401c2bc88817ddc
#
_entry.id   b72e4a1758eccc72d401c2bc88817ddc
#
_cell.length_a   1.000
_cell.length_b   1.000
_cell.length_c   1.000
_cell.angle_alpha   90.00
_cell.angle_beta   90.00
_cell.angle_gamma   90.00
#
_symmetry.space_group_name_H-M   'P 1'
#
loop_
_entity.id
_entity.type
_entity.pdbx_description
1 polymer ?
#
loop_
_entity_poly.entity_id
_entity_poly.type
_entity_poly.pdbx_seq_one_letter_code
_entity_poly.pdbx_strand_id
1 'polypeptide(L)'
;TLRKKIEVEDNTVAAFKFDRPAMGYIECGWTSVAGFYGLEIMGDKGAVLANYAEEKTILTQGGFTPDGRFETRSEVIGTLTVAAWENQMAKLIEAELKEEPFPTSIDDGIKALKVALAIYDSAKTGHTIEL
;
A
#
# COMPACT_ATOMS: atom_id res chain seq x y z
N THR A 1 18.32 -9.74 -8.35
CA THR A 1 17.29 -10.52 -9.06
C THR A 1 17.41 -12.00 -8.75
N LEU A 2 16.31 -12.71 -8.62
CA LEU A 2 16.25 -14.16 -8.44
C LEU A 2 16.18 -14.89 -9.79
N ARG A 3 15.77 -14.23 -10.84
CA ARG A 3 15.72 -14.77 -12.22
C ARG A 3 17.00 -14.44 -12.98
N LYS A 4 17.77 -15.44 -13.31
CA LYS A 4 19.11 -15.29 -13.94
C LYS A 4 19.14 -14.68 -15.35
N LYS A 5 18.00 -14.43 -15.99
CA LYS A 5 17.93 -13.99 -17.40
C LYS A 5 17.28 -12.61 -17.58
N ILE A 6 17.09 -11.85 -16.51
CA ILE A 6 16.55 -10.49 -16.57
C ILE A 6 17.57 -9.50 -16.03
N GLU A 7 17.63 -8.34 -16.64
CA GLU A 7 18.59 -7.26 -16.30
C GLU A 7 18.01 -6.24 -15.32
N VAL A 8 16.75 -6.47 -14.88
CA VAL A 8 16.04 -5.62 -13.91
C VAL A 8 15.78 -6.41 -12.64
N GLU A 9 15.49 -5.73 -11.56
CA GLU A 9 15.05 -6.33 -10.29
C GLU A 9 13.69 -6.99 -10.45
N ASP A 10 13.53 -8.11 -9.79
CA ASP A 10 12.29 -8.90 -9.75
C ASP A 10 11.68 -8.98 -8.35
N ASN A 11 12.38 -8.43 -7.35
CA ASN A 11 11.91 -8.32 -5.98
C ASN A 11 12.47 -7.06 -5.33
N THR A 12 11.65 -6.39 -4.55
CA THR A 12 11.99 -5.17 -3.83
C THR A 12 11.36 -5.19 -2.45
N VAL A 13 12.14 -4.81 -1.44
CA VAL A 13 11.66 -4.48 -0.10
C VAL A 13 12.23 -3.12 0.26
N ALA A 14 11.37 -2.20 0.68
CA ALA A 14 11.79 -0.89 1.14
C ALA A 14 11.04 -0.50 2.41
N ALA A 15 11.77 0.09 3.37
CA ALA A 15 11.21 0.63 4.60
C ALA A 15 11.24 2.16 4.55
N PHE A 16 10.23 2.79 5.13
CA PHE A 16 10.03 4.23 5.16
C PHE A 16 9.84 4.72 6.58
N LYS A 17 10.47 5.84 6.90
CA LYS A 17 10.19 6.62 8.09
C LYS A 17 9.56 7.94 7.66
N PHE A 18 8.47 8.31 8.29
CA PHE A 18 7.78 9.57 8.03
C PHE A 18 8.21 10.64 9.04
N ASP A 19 7.99 11.92 8.74
CA ASP A 19 8.26 13.04 9.65
C ASP A 19 7.42 13.00 10.94
N ARG A 20 6.32 12.28 10.91
CA ARG A 20 5.48 11.94 12.07
C ARG A 20 5.83 10.54 12.60
N PRO A 21 5.42 10.18 13.83
CA PRO A 21 5.69 8.84 14.40
C PRO A 21 4.90 7.75 13.66
N ALA A 22 5.31 7.50 12.43
CA ALA A 22 4.80 6.47 11.56
C ALA A 22 5.95 5.86 10.76
N MET A 23 5.82 4.60 10.43
CA MET A 23 6.72 3.88 9.55
C MET A 23 5.90 3.02 8.59
N GLY A 24 6.48 2.68 7.48
CA GLY A 24 5.86 1.79 6.51
C GLY A 24 6.90 0.95 5.80
N TYR A 25 6.43 -0.05 5.09
CA TYR A 25 7.26 -0.79 4.15
C TYR A 25 6.45 -1.16 2.92
N ILE A 26 7.16 -1.38 1.83
CA ILE A 26 6.63 -1.95 0.59
C ILE A 26 7.42 -3.21 0.30
N GLU A 27 6.71 -4.27 -0.04
CA GLU A 27 7.28 -5.48 -0.61
C GLU A 27 6.57 -5.75 -1.93
N CYS A 28 7.34 -5.92 -3.00
CA CYS A 28 6.83 -6.31 -4.30
C CYS A 28 7.78 -7.28 -4.97
N GLY A 29 7.21 -8.24 -5.70
CA GLY A 29 7.98 -9.24 -6.40
C GLY A 29 7.18 -10.00 -7.44
N TRP A 30 7.89 -10.48 -8.44
CA TRP A 30 7.33 -11.28 -9.53
C TRP A 30 7.65 -12.77 -9.39
N THR A 31 8.37 -13.14 -8.34
CA THR A 31 8.85 -14.50 -8.12
C THR A 31 8.11 -15.22 -7.02
N SER A 32 7.30 -14.50 -6.25
CA SER A 32 6.46 -15.08 -5.21
C SER A 32 5.29 -15.85 -5.83
N VAL A 33 5.15 -17.11 -5.46
CA VAL A 33 4.02 -17.96 -5.87
C VAL A 33 2.89 -17.96 -4.86
N ALA A 34 3.15 -17.42 -3.67
CA ALA A 34 2.20 -17.18 -2.60
C ALA A 34 2.61 -15.93 -1.85
N GLY A 35 1.65 -15.16 -1.41
CA GLY A 35 1.93 -13.92 -0.70
C GLY A 35 0.67 -13.10 -0.48
N PHE A 36 0.84 -12.05 0.27
CA PHE A 36 -0.19 -11.05 0.49
C PHE A 36 -0.22 -10.08 -0.69
N TYR A 37 -1.40 -9.87 -1.25
CA TYR A 37 -1.63 -8.84 -2.25
C TYR A 37 -2.65 -7.85 -1.71
N GLY A 38 -2.18 -6.73 -1.21
CA GLY A 38 -3.05 -5.77 -0.53
C GLY A 38 -2.32 -4.67 0.19
N LEU A 39 -3.03 -4.03 1.09
CA LEU A 39 -2.55 -2.96 1.95
C LEU A 39 -3.00 -3.22 3.38
N GLU A 40 -2.07 -3.09 4.33
CA GLU A 40 -2.37 -3.11 5.75
C GLU A 40 -1.98 -1.78 6.39
N ILE A 41 -2.88 -1.22 7.20
CA ILE A 41 -2.64 -0.03 7.99
C ILE A 41 -2.91 -0.38 9.45
N MET A 42 -1.88 -0.28 10.28
CA MET A 42 -1.97 -0.55 11.72
C MET A 42 -1.90 0.75 12.52
N GLY A 43 -2.73 0.83 13.54
CA GLY A 43 -2.77 1.92 14.51
C GLY A 43 -2.93 1.40 15.95
N ASP A 44 -2.95 2.31 16.88
CA ASP A 44 -3.09 2.02 18.33
C ASP A 44 -4.43 1.39 18.73
N LYS A 45 -5.46 1.54 17.89
CA LYS A 45 -6.83 1.04 18.14
C LYS A 45 -7.22 -0.15 17.28
N GLY A 46 -6.34 -0.59 16.39
CA GLY A 46 -6.60 -1.71 15.50
C GLY A 46 -5.90 -1.60 14.15
N ALA A 47 -6.34 -2.42 13.21
CA ALA A 47 -5.78 -2.48 11.87
C ALA A 47 -6.88 -2.54 10.81
N VAL A 48 -6.59 -1.99 9.64
CA VAL A 48 -7.38 -2.18 8.42
C VAL A 48 -6.55 -2.97 7.43
N LEU A 49 -7.10 -4.07 6.96
CA LEU A 49 -6.50 -4.95 5.95
C LEU A 49 -7.35 -4.93 4.69
N ALA A 50 -6.82 -4.36 3.61
CA ALA A 50 -7.40 -4.46 2.27
C ALA A 50 -6.73 -5.62 1.53
N ASN A 51 -7.39 -6.77 1.46
CA ASN A 51 -6.90 -7.96 0.77
C ASN A 51 -7.50 -8.01 -0.64
N TYR A 52 -6.69 -7.70 -1.65
CA TYR A 52 -7.14 -7.63 -3.04
C TYR A 52 -7.40 -9.01 -3.64
N ALA A 53 -6.71 -10.06 -3.14
CA ALA A 53 -6.93 -11.43 -3.61
C ALA A 53 -8.26 -12.01 -3.11
N GLU A 54 -8.73 -11.59 -1.94
CA GLU A 54 -10.01 -12.00 -1.36
C GLU A 54 -11.14 -10.98 -1.60
N GLU A 55 -10.83 -9.86 -2.23
CA GLU A 55 -11.76 -8.76 -2.52
C GLU A 55 -12.45 -8.21 -1.26
N LYS A 56 -11.72 -8.18 -0.13
CA LYS A 56 -12.26 -7.80 1.17
C LYS A 56 -11.45 -6.71 1.84
N THR A 57 -12.15 -5.84 2.54
CA THR A 57 -11.55 -4.93 3.52
C THR A 57 -12.02 -5.35 4.92
N ILE A 58 -11.08 -5.63 5.80
CA ILE A 58 -11.31 -6.12 7.15
C ILE A 58 -10.82 -5.08 8.13
N LEU A 59 -11.67 -4.68 9.06
CA LEU A 59 -11.31 -3.90 10.24
C LEU A 59 -11.13 -4.86 11.42
N THR A 60 -9.97 -4.83 12.05
CA THR A 60 -9.70 -5.52 13.31
C THR A 60 -9.47 -4.49 14.39
N GLN A 61 -10.26 -4.54 15.45
CA GLN A 61 -10.10 -3.71 16.65
C GLN A 61 -9.71 -4.60 17.82
N GLY A 62 -8.88 -4.09 18.71
CA GLY A 62 -8.42 -4.84 19.89
C GLY A 62 -8.32 -3.96 21.11
N GLY A 63 -8.39 -4.59 22.28
CA GLY A 63 -8.25 -3.91 23.56
C GLY A 63 -8.18 -4.88 24.72
N PHE A 64 -7.76 -4.36 25.89
CA PHE A 64 -7.76 -5.10 27.12
C PHE A 64 -9.13 -5.06 27.77
N THR A 65 -9.63 -6.21 28.17
CA THR A 65 -10.82 -6.35 29.02
C THR A 65 -10.52 -5.92 30.46
N PRO A 66 -11.54 -5.63 31.27
CA PRO A 66 -11.35 -5.25 32.68
C PRO A 66 -10.56 -6.26 33.52
N ASP A 67 -10.59 -7.53 33.14
CA ASP A 67 -9.81 -8.61 33.79
C ASP A 67 -8.41 -8.80 33.20
N GLY A 68 -7.98 -7.87 32.31
CA GLY A 68 -6.62 -7.81 31.77
C GLY A 68 -6.34 -8.75 30.59
N ARG A 69 -7.35 -9.40 30.02
CA ARG A 69 -7.19 -10.18 28.80
C ARG A 69 -7.21 -9.28 27.57
N PHE A 70 -6.41 -9.58 26.58
CA PHE A 70 -6.47 -8.89 25.30
C PHE A 70 -7.44 -9.63 24.37
N GLU A 71 -8.46 -8.91 23.90
CA GLU A 71 -9.46 -9.44 22.98
C GLU A 71 -9.43 -8.65 21.67
N THR A 72 -9.69 -9.34 20.56
CA THR A 72 -9.80 -8.74 19.23
C THR A 72 -11.15 -9.09 18.61
N ARG A 73 -11.68 -8.14 17.85
CA ARG A 73 -12.85 -8.31 17.02
C ARG A 73 -12.51 -7.90 15.60
N SER A 74 -12.84 -8.77 14.65
CA SER A 74 -12.67 -8.46 13.21
C SER A 74 -14.04 -8.47 12.52
N GLU A 75 -14.21 -7.55 11.59
CA GLU A 75 -15.40 -7.47 10.74
C GLU A 75 -15.02 -7.07 9.32
N VAL A 76 -15.77 -7.58 8.34
CA VAL A 76 -15.64 -7.15 6.94
C VAL A 76 -16.43 -5.84 6.79
N ILE A 77 -15.71 -4.76 6.50
CA ILE A 77 -16.28 -3.41 6.35
C ILE A 77 -16.49 -2.99 4.90
N GLY A 78 -16.03 -3.77 3.95
CA GLY A 78 -16.20 -3.49 2.53
C GLY A 78 -15.75 -4.63 1.64
N THR A 79 -16.23 -4.61 0.41
CA THR A 79 -15.75 -5.44 -0.69
C THR A 79 -14.91 -4.58 -1.64
N LEU A 80 -13.79 -5.12 -2.09
CA LEU A 80 -12.96 -4.49 -3.10
C LEU A 80 -13.47 -4.95 -4.47
N THR A 81 -13.79 -4.02 -5.35
CA THR A 81 -14.15 -4.37 -6.72
C THR A 81 -12.90 -4.58 -7.56
N VAL A 82 -12.89 -5.66 -8.33
CA VAL A 82 -11.78 -5.96 -9.29
C VAL A 82 -11.69 -4.94 -10.43
N ALA A 83 -12.72 -4.14 -10.61
CA ALA A 83 -12.84 -3.12 -11.66
C ALA A 83 -12.06 -1.82 -11.34
N ALA A 84 -10.81 -1.94 -10.86
CA ALA A 84 -10.02 -0.78 -10.45
C ALA A 84 -9.74 0.17 -11.62
N TRP A 85 -9.48 -0.36 -12.81
CA TRP A 85 -9.20 0.42 -14.01
C TRP A 85 -10.45 1.11 -14.56
N GLU A 86 -11.58 0.40 -14.60
CA GLU A 86 -12.87 0.97 -15.00
C GLU A 86 -13.30 2.07 -14.04
N ASN A 87 -13.13 1.85 -12.72
CA ASN A 87 -13.45 2.85 -11.71
C ASN A 87 -12.56 4.09 -11.84
N GLN A 88 -11.28 3.91 -12.12
CA GLN A 88 -10.34 5.02 -12.35
C GLN A 88 -10.79 5.85 -13.55
N MET A 89 -11.10 5.21 -14.69
CA MET A 89 -11.55 5.90 -15.89
C MET A 89 -12.89 6.58 -15.68
N ALA A 90 -13.84 5.94 -15.02
CA ALA A 90 -15.13 6.53 -14.69
C ALA A 90 -14.98 7.81 -13.85
N LYS A 91 -14.10 7.78 -12.82
CA LYS A 91 -13.82 8.94 -11.98
C LYS A 91 -13.12 10.07 -12.74
N LEU A 92 -12.24 9.73 -13.66
CA LEU A 92 -11.58 10.71 -14.53
C LEU A 92 -12.62 11.45 -15.41
N ILE A 93 -13.48 10.68 -16.07
CA ILE A 93 -14.55 11.22 -16.93
C ILE A 93 -15.55 12.05 -16.11
N GLU A 94 -15.94 11.56 -14.93
CA GLU A 94 -16.85 12.28 -14.02
C GLU A 94 -16.28 13.64 -13.62
N ALA A 95 -15.00 13.69 -13.24
CA ALA A 95 -14.32 14.92 -12.86
C ALA A 95 -14.26 15.92 -14.02
N GLU A 96 -13.93 15.45 -15.23
CA GLU A 96 -13.92 16.29 -16.45
C GLU A 96 -15.29 16.87 -16.75
N LEU A 97 -16.35 16.03 -16.71
CA LEU A 97 -17.72 16.48 -16.98
C LEU A 97 -18.27 17.46 -15.96
N LYS A 98 -17.77 17.40 -14.72
CA LYS A 98 -18.18 18.30 -13.62
C LYS A 98 -17.25 19.50 -13.46
N GLU A 99 -16.20 19.61 -14.27
CA GLU A 99 -15.15 20.62 -14.11
C GLU A 99 -14.49 20.60 -12.70
N GLU A 100 -14.38 19.39 -12.12
CA GLU A 100 -13.76 19.15 -10.81
C GLU A 100 -12.30 18.72 -10.98
N PRO A 101 -11.42 18.92 -9.95
CA PRO A 101 -10.07 18.40 -9.98
C PRO A 101 -10.05 16.87 -10.12
N PHE A 102 -9.12 16.34 -10.88
CA PHE A 102 -8.92 14.90 -10.99
C PHE A 102 -8.57 14.29 -9.63
N PRO A 103 -9.11 13.09 -9.31
CA PRO A 103 -8.86 12.40 -8.04
C PRO A 103 -7.39 12.09 -7.78
N THR A 104 -6.60 11.96 -8.84
CA THR A 104 -5.15 11.75 -8.79
C THR A 104 -4.48 12.70 -9.77
N SER A 105 -3.62 13.56 -9.25
CA SER A 105 -2.93 14.57 -10.04
C SER A 105 -1.61 14.06 -10.63
N ILE A 106 -1.06 14.81 -11.58
CA ILE A 106 0.31 14.59 -12.07
C ILE A 106 1.32 14.72 -10.92
N ASP A 107 1.10 15.63 -9.98
CA ASP A 107 1.98 15.81 -8.82
C ASP A 107 2.01 14.58 -7.92
N ASP A 108 0.89 13.87 -7.78
CA ASP A 108 0.85 12.61 -7.04
C ASP A 108 1.65 11.51 -7.76
N GLY A 109 1.56 11.47 -9.10
CA GLY A 109 2.40 10.60 -9.92
C GLY A 109 3.89 10.90 -9.79
N ILE A 110 4.26 12.18 -9.77
CA ILE A 110 5.64 12.63 -9.57
C ILE A 110 6.15 12.23 -8.18
N LYS A 111 5.34 12.39 -7.13
CA LYS A 111 5.70 11.95 -5.77
C LYS A 111 5.93 10.45 -5.71
N ALA A 112 5.05 9.65 -6.30
CA ALA A 112 5.22 8.20 -6.37
C ALA A 112 6.50 7.79 -7.10
N LEU A 113 6.81 8.44 -8.23
CA LEU A 113 8.04 8.21 -8.98
C LEU A 113 9.29 8.58 -8.16
N LYS A 114 9.28 9.70 -7.43
CA LYS A 114 10.38 10.09 -6.55
C LYS A 114 10.66 9.02 -5.50
N VAL A 115 9.63 8.45 -4.88
CA VAL A 115 9.78 7.35 -3.93
C VAL A 115 10.43 6.14 -4.61
N ALA A 116 9.95 5.74 -5.78
CA ALA A 116 10.54 4.62 -6.53
C ALA A 116 12.02 4.85 -6.85
N LEU A 117 12.39 6.04 -7.33
CA LEU A 117 13.80 6.38 -7.62
C LEU A 117 14.66 6.39 -6.36
N ALA A 118 14.14 6.89 -5.23
CA ALA A 118 14.85 6.87 -3.96
C ALA A 118 15.10 5.45 -3.44
N ILE A 119 14.19 4.50 -3.71
CA ILE A 119 14.41 3.08 -3.40
C ILE A 119 15.61 2.54 -4.19
N TYR A 120 15.71 2.86 -5.48
CA TYR A 120 16.88 2.48 -6.30
C TYR A 120 18.18 3.09 -5.76
N ASP A 121 18.17 4.38 -5.44
CA ASP A 121 19.34 5.05 -4.91
C ASP A 121 19.76 4.49 -3.54
N SER A 122 18.80 4.22 -2.66
CA SER A 122 19.06 3.57 -1.38
C SER A 122 19.66 2.17 -1.55
N ALA A 123 19.09 1.35 -2.44
CA ALA A 123 19.61 0.01 -2.72
C ALA A 123 21.03 0.05 -3.31
N LYS A 124 21.34 1.04 -4.14
CA LYS A 124 22.66 1.21 -4.78
C LYS A 124 23.71 1.74 -3.82
N THR A 125 23.35 2.66 -2.94
CA THR A 125 24.30 3.34 -2.05
C THR A 125 24.41 2.69 -0.67
N GLY A 126 23.40 1.92 -0.26
CA GLY A 126 23.28 1.37 1.09
C GLY A 126 22.90 2.41 2.15
N HIS A 127 22.42 3.58 1.72
CA HIS A 127 22.08 4.69 2.62
C HIS A 127 20.59 5.03 2.58
N THR A 128 20.11 5.65 3.65
CA THR A 128 18.79 6.27 3.68
C THR A 128 18.78 7.48 2.73
N ILE A 129 17.72 7.63 1.95
CA ILE A 129 17.49 8.78 1.06
C ILE A 129 16.36 9.61 1.64
N GLU A 130 16.58 10.89 1.81
CA GLU A 130 15.57 11.87 2.21
C GLU A 130 14.84 12.42 0.96
N LEU A 131 13.51 12.61 1.06
CA LEU A 131 12.63 13.06 -0.02
C LEU A 131 12.01 14.42 0.27
#